data_e00766fb0b227f74fcb40683878db5f3
#
_entry.id   e00766fb0b227f74fcb40683878db5f3
#
_cell.length_a   1.000
_cell.length_b   1.000
_cell.length_c   1.000
_cell.angle_alpha   90.00
_cell.angle_beta   90.00
_cell.angle_gamma   90.00
#
_symmetry.space_group_name_H-M   'P 1'
#
loop_
_entity.id
_entity.type
_entity.pdbx_description
1 polymer ?
#
loop_
_entity_poly.entity_id
_entity_poly.type
_entity_poly.pdbx_seq_one_letter_code
_entity_poly.pdbx_strand_id
1 'polypeptide(L)'
;MKIIEKKTGELIPYINNPRNNDEAVDAVASSIKNFGFKVPIVIDKNNEIVNGHTRLKAAKKLGLQSVPCIIADDLTESQIKAFRLADNKVSEIATWNLDLLDLSLIHI
;
A
#
# COMPACT_ATOMS: atom_id res chain seq x y z
N MET A 1 2.78 14.21 -10.00
CA MET A 1 2.34 14.00 -8.61
C MET A 1 3.43 14.33 -7.65
N LYS A 2 3.06 14.87 -6.53
CA LYS A 2 4.01 15.32 -5.56
C LYS A 2 4.05 14.38 -4.38
N ILE A 3 5.25 13.97 -3.98
CA ILE A 3 5.42 13.12 -2.81
C ILE A 3 5.61 14.01 -1.60
N ILE A 4 4.83 13.77 -0.55
CA ILE A 4 4.92 14.52 0.70
C ILE A 4 5.12 13.55 1.85
N GLU A 5 5.68 14.06 2.94
CA GLU A 5 5.84 13.28 4.17
C GLU A 5 4.62 13.47 5.04
N LYS A 6 4.08 12.37 5.55
CA LYS A 6 3.00 12.40 6.53
C LYS A 6 3.41 11.56 7.73
N LYS A 7 2.97 11.96 8.91
CA LYS A 7 3.22 11.15 10.11
C LYS A 7 2.36 9.89 10.04
N THR A 8 2.94 8.77 10.46
CA THR A 8 2.21 7.50 10.42
C THR A 8 0.90 7.57 11.22
N GLY A 9 0.89 8.34 12.30
CA GLY A 9 -0.30 8.50 13.11
C GLY A 9 -1.40 9.35 12.48
N GLU A 10 -1.08 10.09 11.42
CA GLU A 10 -2.07 10.92 10.72
C GLU A 10 -2.85 10.13 9.67
N LEU A 11 -2.32 9.00 9.24
CA LEU A 11 -2.95 8.22 8.18
C LEU A 11 -4.08 7.37 8.74
N ILE A 12 -5.21 7.38 8.02
CA ILE A 12 -6.41 6.69 8.44
C ILE A 12 -6.59 5.44 7.58
N PRO A 13 -6.52 4.24 8.17
CA PRO A 13 -6.77 3.02 7.40
C PRO A 13 -8.19 2.99 6.88
N TYR A 14 -8.37 2.48 5.67
CA TYR A 14 -9.70 2.32 5.09
C TYR A 14 -10.42 1.21 5.84
N ILE A 15 -11.57 1.55 6.42
CA ILE A 15 -12.27 0.67 7.35
C ILE A 15 -12.73 -0.64 6.71
N ASN A 16 -13.03 -0.61 5.42
CA ASN A 16 -13.49 -1.80 4.70
C ASN A 16 -12.36 -2.57 4.01
N ASN A 17 -11.13 -2.32 4.41
CA ASN A 17 -10.00 -3.04 3.84
C ASN A 17 -10.04 -4.50 4.32
N PRO A 18 -10.25 -5.47 3.41
CA PRO A 18 -10.39 -6.88 3.81
C PRO A 18 -9.07 -7.57 4.08
N ARG A 19 -7.96 -6.92 3.83
CA ARG A 19 -6.66 -7.57 3.87
C ARG A 19 -6.13 -7.64 5.29
N ASN A 20 -5.79 -8.85 5.69
CA ASN A 20 -5.11 -9.10 6.95
C ASN A 20 -3.95 -10.02 6.62
N ASN A 21 -2.77 -9.44 6.40
CA ASN A 21 -1.69 -10.14 5.75
C ASN A 21 -0.36 -9.89 6.47
N ASP A 22 -0.20 -10.55 7.61
CA ASP A 22 0.97 -10.33 8.47
C ASP A 22 2.27 -10.75 7.80
N GLU A 23 2.24 -11.81 7.00
CA GLU A 23 3.44 -12.25 6.29
C GLU A 23 3.91 -11.19 5.29
N ALA A 24 2.96 -10.57 4.59
CA ALA A 24 3.29 -9.50 3.67
C ALA A 24 3.84 -8.30 4.42
N VAL A 25 3.31 -8.01 5.60
CA VAL A 25 3.82 -6.92 6.42
C VAL A 25 5.29 -7.16 6.77
N ASP A 26 5.64 -8.37 7.16
CA ASP A 26 7.02 -8.71 7.50
C ASP A 26 7.95 -8.59 6.29
N ALA A 27 7.51 -9.04 5.14
CA ALA A 27 8.30 -8.94 3.91
C ALA A 27 8.53 -7.48 3.52
N VAL A 28 7.47 -6.67 3.60
CA VAL A 28 7.57 -5.25 3.26
C VAL A 28 8.45 -4.53 4.28
N ALA A 29 8.33 -4.86 5.57
CA ALA A 29 9.17 -4.27 6.59
C ALA A 29 10.64 -4.56 6.34
N SER A 30 10.97 -5.80 5.96
CA SER A 30 12.33 -6.18 5.63
C SER A 30 12.86 -5.38 4.43
N SER A 31 12.02 -5.22 3.42
CA SER A 31 12.38 -4.43 2.24
C SER A 31 12.65 -2.96 2.60
N ILE A 32 11.80 -2.38 3.44
CA ILE A 32 11.98 -1.00 3.87
C ILE A 32 13.26 -0.86 4.67
N LYS A 33 13.53 -1.80 5.54
CA LYS A 33 14.74 -1.78 6.37
C LYS A 33 16.00 -1.86 5.51
N ASN A 34 15.99 -2.69 4.48
CA ASN A 34 17.18 -2.93 3.66
C ASN A 34 17.37 -1.91 2.56
N PHE A 35 16.29 -1.40 1.98
CA PHE A 35 16.37 -0.55 0.79
C PHE A 35 15.74 0.83 0.96
N GLY A 36 15.14 1.10 2.10
CA GLY A 36 14.41 2.34 2.33
C GLY A 36 12.97 2.27 1.83
N PHE A 37 12.22 3.30 2.16
CA PHE A 37 10.79 3.37 1.80
C PHE A 37 10.70 3.93 0.37
N LYS A 38 10.66 3.05 -0.62
CA LYS A 38 10.74 3.44 -2.02
C LYS A 38 9.39 3.61 -2.72
N VAL A 39 8.33 3.03 -2.16
CA VAL A 39 7.00 3.09 -2.78
C VAL A 39 6.07 3.88 -1.87
N PRO A 40 5.65 5.09 -2.29
CA PRO A 40 4.80 5.92 -1.44
C PRO A 40 3.42 5.31 -1.18
N ILE A 41 2.82 5.70 -0.09
CA ILE A 41 1.45 5.34 0.24
C ILE A 41 0.54 6.36 -0.44
N VAL A 42 -0.52 5.89 -1.10
CA VAL A 42 -1.48 6.77 -1.75
C VAL A 42 -2.63 7.03 -0.77
N ILE A 43 -2.91 8.30 -0.53
CA ILE A 43 -3.98 8.72 0.39
C ILE A 43 -4.91 9.68 -0.33
N ASP A 44 -6.10 9.86 0.22
CA ASP A 44 -7.00 10.89 -0.28
C ASP A 44 -6.76 12.21 0.46
N LYS A 45 -7.56 13.22 0.16
CA LYS A 45 -7.39 14.54 0.78
C LYS A 45 -7.69 14.56 2.28
N ASN A 46 -8.31 13.50 2.80
CA ASN A 46 -8.63 13.37 4.21
C ASN A 46 -7.65 12.45 4.95
N ASN A 47 -6.52 12.12 4.33
CA ASN A 47 -5.49 11.23 4.87
C ASN A 47 -5.95 9.78 5.00
N GLU A 48 -7.04 9.41 4.35
CA GLU A 48 -7.49 8.03 4.34
C GLU A 48 -6.73 7.26 3.26
N ILE A 49 -6.25 6.08 3.60
CA ILE A 49 -5.42 5.30 2.67
C ILE A 49 -6.23 4.79 1.50
N VAL A 50 -5.73 5.05 0.30
CA VAL A 50 -6.28 4.48 -0.92
C VAL A 50 -5.52 3.21 -1.28
N ASN A 51 -4.20 3.25 -1.16
CA ASN A 51 -3.33 2.13 -1.48
C ASN A 51 -2.12 2.19 -0.55
N GLY A 52 -1.73 1.05 0.00
CA GLY A 52 -0.53 0.98 0.81
C GLY A 52 -0.75 0.63 2.28
N HIS A 53 -1.85 -0.05 2.61
CA HIS A 53 -2.12 -0.46 3.99
C HIS A 53 -0.99 -1.33 4.55
N THR A 54 -0.48 -2.25 3.74
CA THR A 54 0.61 -3.13 4.17
C THR A 54 1.87 -2.32 4.46
N ARG A 55 2.15 -1.32 3.63
CA ARG A 55 3.29 -0.44 3.84
C ARG A 55 3.16 0.37 5.12
N LEU A 56 1.95 0.84 5.42
CA LEU A 56 1.72 1.56 6.67
C LEU A 56 1.94 0.65 7.88
N LYS A 57 1.41 -0.56 7.83
CA LYS A 57 1.60 -1.52 8.92
C LYS A 57 3.08 -1.83 9.11
N ALA A 58 3.81 -2.01 8.02
CA ALA A 58 5.24 -2.28 8.07
C ALA A 58 6.00 -1.09 8.67
N ALA A 59 5.64 0.12 8.28
CA ALA A 59 6.28 1.32 8.83
C ALA A 59 6.05 1.44 10.33
N LYS A 60 4.83 1.17 10.78
CA LYS A 60 4.53 1.20 12.22
C LYS A 60 5.32 0.12 12.97
N LYS A 61 5.44 -1.05 12.37
CA LYS A 61 6.20 -2.15 12.97
C LYS A 61 7.67 -1.78 13.13
N LEU A 62 8.22 -1.03 12.18
CA LEU A 62 9.61 -0.58 12.24
C LEU A 62 9.80 0.65 13.12
N GLY A 63 8.72 1.24 13.61
CA GLY A 63 8.79 2.41 14.45
C GLY A 63 9.05 3.70 13.68
N LEU A 64 8.74 3.73 12.39
CA LEU A 64 8.91 4.94 11.60
C LEU A 64 7.88 5.99 12.00
N GLN A 65 8.32 7.23 12.14
CA GLN A 65 7.44 8.31 12.55
C GLN A 65 6.71 8.93 11.37
N SER A 66 7.31 8.88 10.18
CA SER A 66 6.71 9.46 8.98
C SER A 66 6.98 8.57 7.79
N VAL A 67 6.16 8.72 6.77
CA VAL A 67 6.24 7.93 5.54
C VAL A 67 5.96 8.82 4.34
N PRO A 68 6.53 8.51 3.17
CA PRO A 68 6.23 9.26 1.96
C PRO A 68 4.83 8.90 1.45
N CYS A 69 4.08 9.90 1.06
CA CYS A 69 2.72 9.74 0.61
C CYS A 69 2.47 10.54 -0.67
N ILE A 70 1.51 10.08 -1.45
CA ILE A 70 0.99 10.80 -2.61
C ILE A 70 -0.48 11.06 -2.33
N ILE A 71 -0.93 12.31 -2.51
CA ILE A 71 -2.33 12.64 -2.35
C ILE A 71 -3.03 12.49 -3.69
N ALA A 72 -4.06 11.66 -3.73
CA ALA A 72 -4.85 11.44 -4.94
C ALA A 72 -5.94 12.49 -5.02
N ASP A 73 -5.55 13.76 -5.14
CA ASP A 73 -6.47 14.87 -5.20
C ASP A 73 -6.96 15.17 -6.62
N ASP A 74 -6.43 14.46 -7.59
CA ASP A 74 -6.84 14.56 -8.99
C ASP A 74 -7.95 13.55 -9.36
N LEU A 75 -8.42 12.77 -8.39
CA LEU A 75 -9.44 11.76 -8.62
C LEU A 75 -10.74 12.14 -7.92
N THR A 76 -11.86 11.78 -8.54
CA THR A 76 -13.18 11.91 -7.90
C THR A 76 -13.35 10.80 -6.87
N GLU A 77 -14.38 10.91 -6.03
CA GLU A 77 -14.68 9.86 -5.06
C GLU A 77 -14.94 8.53 -5.73
N SER A 78 -15.65 8.54 -6.86
CA SER A 78 -15.91 7.31 -7.62
C SER A 78 -14.63 6.69 -8.13
N GLN A 79 -13.71 7.52 -8.62
CA GLN A 79 -12.43 7.04 -9.12
C GLN A 79 -11.57 6.47 -7.99
N ILE A 80 -11.61 7.08 -6.81
CA ILE A 80 -10.88 6.58 -5.65
C ILE A 80 -11.42 5.21 -5.25
N LYS A 81 -12.74 5.04 -5.23
CA LYS A 81 -13.35 3.75 -4.92
C LYS A 81 -12.94 2.69 -5.93
N ALA A 82 -12.95 3.05 -7.21
CA ALA A 82 -12.53 2.16 -8.26
C ALA A 82 -11.06 1.77 -8.13
N PHE A 83 -10.22 2.71 -7.77
CA PHE A 83 -8.79 2.47 -7.57
C PHE A 83 -8.56 1.49 -6.42
N ARG A 84 -9.26 1.69 -5.28
CA ARG A 84 -9.14 0.76 -4.16
C ARG A 84 -9.55 -0.65 -4.55
N LEU A 85 -10.66 -0.77 -5.27
CA LEU A 85 -11.17 -2.06 -5.69
C LEU A 85 -10.23 -2.74 -6.67
N ALA A 86 -9.73 -1.99 -7.63
CA ALA A 86 -8.81 -2.53 -8.63
C ALA A 86 -7.51 -3.00 -7.97
N ASP A 87 -7.00 -2.25 -7.02
CA ASP A 87 -5.77 -2.61 -6.33
C ASP A 87 -5.94 -3.92 -5.56
N ASN A 88 -7.05 -4.07 -4.84
CA ASN A 88 -7.35 -5.30 -4.11
C ASN A 88 -7.51 -6.48 -5.06
N LYS A 89 -8.18 -6.26 -6.18
CA LYS A 89 -8.41 -7.31 -7.16
C LYS A 89 -7.10 -7.80 -7.77
N VAL A 90 -6.24 -6.87 -8.14
CA VAL A 90 -4.94 -7.21 -8.70
C VAL A 90 -4.11 -8.00 -7.69
N SER A 91 -4.13 -7.60 -6.42
CA SER A 91 -3.41 -8.31 -5.38
C SER A 91 -3.92 -9.72 -5.20
N GLU A 92 -5.23 -9.93 -5.25
CA GLU A 92 -5.81 -11.26 -5.17
C GLU A 92 -5.35 -12.14 -6.34
N ILE A 93 -5.41 -11.60 -7.54
CA ILE A 93 -5.00 -12.33 -8.74
C ILE A 93 -3.51 -12.70 -8.65
N ALA A 94 -2.68 -11.78 -8.22
CA ALA A 94 -1.26 -12.05 -8.08
C ALA A 94 -0.99 -13.18 -7.09
N THR A 95 -1.71 -13.19 -5.97
CA THR A 95 -1.57 -14.26 -4.98
C THR A 95 -1.98 -15.61 -5.55
N TRP A 96 -3.09 -15.63 -6.29
CA TRP A 96 -3.59 -16.84 -6.92
C TRP A 96 -2.61 -17.43 -7.91
N ASN A 97 -1.97 -16.58 -8.68
CA ASN A 97 -1.14 -17.01 -9.79
C ASN A 97 0.27 -17.38 -9.38
N LEU A 98 0.69 -17.06 -8.18
CA LEU A 98 2.03 -17.39 -7.74
C LEU A 98 2.31 -18.87 -7.81
N ASP A 99 1.36 -19.70 -7.44
CA ASP A 99 1.53 -21.14 -7.46
C ASP A 99 1.52 -21.72 -8.85
N LEU A 100 0.81 -21.07 -9.77
CA LEU A 100 0.67 -21.57 -11.12
C LEU A 100 1.84 -21.20 -12.01
N LEU A 101 2.34 -19.98 -11.84
CA LEU A 101 3.27 -19.42 -12.74
C LEU A 101 4.64 -19.53 -12.34
N ASP A 102 4.70 -19.51 -11.25
CA ASP A 102 5.94 -19.42 -10.79
C ASP A 102 6.79 -18.65 -11.60
N LEU A 103 6.44 -18.46 -12.22
CA LEU A 103 6.65 -17.78 -12.79
C LEU A 103 6.98 -17.06 -13.50
N SER A 104 6.88 -17.27 -13.87
CA SER A 104 7.12 -16.86 -14.84
C SER A 104 7.22 -15.78 -15.24
N LEU A 105 6.96 -15.66 -15.08
CA LEU A 105 6.96 -14.79 -15.39
C LEU A 105 7.36 -13.96 -15.12
N ILE A 106 7.35 -14.13 -14.75
CA ILE A 106 7.63 -13.44 -14.17
C ILE A 106 8.53 -12.65 -14.53
N HIS A 107 8.96 -12.83 -15.06
CA HIS A 107 9.75 -12.11 -15.45
C HIS A 107 9.43 -11.24 -16.22
N ILE A 108 8.91 -11.21 -16.30
CA ILE A 108 8.63 -10.46 -17.06
C ILE A 108 9.06 -9.39 -16.96
#